data_ee31e42623cd40c0abff58d05762f3de
#
_entry.id   ee31e42623cd40c0abff58d05762f3de
#
_cell.length_a   1.000
_cell.length_b   1.000
_cell.length_c   1.000
_cell.angle_alpha   90.00
_cell.angle_beta   90.00
_cell.angle_gamma   90.00
#
_symmetry.space_group_name_H-M   'P 1'
#
loop_
_entity.id
_entity.type
_entity.pdbx_description
1 polymer ?
#
loop_
_entity_poly.entity_id
_entity_poly.type
_entity_poly.pdbx_seq_one_letter_code
_entity_poly.pdbx_strand_id
1 'polypeptide(L)'
;MKSAFILSATALIFSVGHALAHDGEALQMSPPGEPYVQVSDALPLPEFIPGLGTLFVDPASLPAGPFLAYDHDGRLSATIYMTPLEDLQNGTSFDDLGVGSHTVSLVDIYFNAGHPGVDRPHAHVVLFHDENAKSRLSK
;
A
#
# COMPACT_ATOMS: atom_id res chain seq x y z
N MET A 1 -54.81 -45.21 12.31
CA MET A 1 -53.42 -45.20 12.04
C MET A 1 -53.04 -43.80 11.51
N LYS A 2 -52.46 -42.97 12.33
CA LYS A 2 -52.04 -41.59 11.93
C LYS A 2 -50.51 -41.56 11.89
N SER A 3 -49.95 -41.56 10.68
CA SER A 3 -48.50 -41.43 10.46
C SER A 3 -48.15 -39.95 10.57
N ALA A 4 -47.34 -39.59 11.56
CA ALA A 4 -46.75 -38.26 11.70
C ALA A 4 -45.47 -38.19 10.88
N PHE A 5 -45.45 -37.34 9.86
CA PHE A 5 -44.24 -36.97 9.14
C PHE A 5 -43.50 -35.92 9.94
N ILE A 6 -42.31 -36.26 10.43
CA ILE A 6 -41.40 -35.31 11.05
C ILE A 6 -40.55 -34.69 9.95
N LEU A 7 -40.80 -33.40 9.69
CA LEU A 7 -39.98 -32.61 8.77
C LEU A 7 -38.72 -32.11 9.53
N SER A 8 -37.59 -32.73 9.23
CA SER A 8 -36.29 -32.25 9.75
C SER A 8 -35.83 -31.05 8.94
N ALA A 9 -35.90 -29.87 9.51
CA ALA A 9 -35.33 -28.68 8.92
C ALA A 9 -33.81 -28.60 9.23
N THR A 10 -33.00 -28.91 8.24
CA THR A 10 -31.54 -28.74 8.31
C THR A 10 -31.22 -27.26 8.07
N ALA A 11 -30.89 -26.54 9.13
CA ALA A 11 -30.39 -25.17 9.04
C ALA A 11 -28.96 -25.17 8.49
N LEU A 12 -28.78 -24.68 7.26
CA LEU A 12 -27.47 -24.39 6.69
C LEU A 12 -26.96 -23.11 7.32
N ILE A 13 -25.99 -23.23 8.21
CA ILE A 13 -25.26 -22.07 8.76
C ILE A 13 -24.23 -21.66 7.72
N PHE A 14 -24.51 -20.59 6.99
CA PHE A 14 -23.50 -19.93 6.17
C PHE A 14 -22.53 -19.20 7.11
N SER A 15 -21.36 -19.78 7.33
CA SER A 15 -20.21 -19.07 7.91
C SER A 15 -19.76 -18.03 6.90
N VAL A 16 -20.19 -16.77 7.08
CA VAL A 16 -19.60 -15.63 6.38
C VAL A 16 -18.24 -15.41 7.01
N GLY A 17 -17.21 -15.91 6.35
CA GLY A 17 -15.83 -15.67 6.75
C GLY A 17 -15.54 -14.15 6.71
N HIS A 18 -15.28 -13.57 7.86
CA HIS A 18 -14.77 -12.21 7.99
C HIS A 18 -13.28 -12.20 7.61
N ALA A 19 -13.00 -12.06 6.33
CA ALA A 19 -11.63 -11.91 5.81
C ALA A 19 -11.36 -10.44 5.50
N LEU A 20 -11.42 -9.53 6.48
CA LEU A 20 -11.13 -8.09 6.25
C LEU A 20 -10.45 -7.37 7.42
N ALA A 21 -9.84 -8.08 8.37
CA ALA A 21 -9.22 -7.41 9.52
C ALA A 21 -7.70 -7.63 9.65
N HIS A 22 -7.04 -8.34 8.71
CA HIS A 22 -5.62 -8.68 8.84
C HIS A 22 -4.65 -7.82 8.02
N ASP A 23 -5.12 -7.08 7.02
CA ASP A 23 -4.23 -6.38 6.10
C ASP A 23 -3.48 -5.21 6.76
N GLY A 24 -4.13 -4.48 7.66
CA GLY A 24 -3.53 -3.32 8.31
C GLY A 24 -2.39 -3.65 9.29
N GLU A 25 -2.47 -4.75 10.04
CA GLU A 25 -1.41 -5.15 10.98
C GLU A 25 -0.20 -5.76 10.25
N ALA A 26 -0.44 -6.55 9.21
CA ALA A 26 0.63 -7.17 8.42
C ALA A 26 1.54 -6.15 7.74
N LEU A 27 1.02 -4.95 7.43
CA LEU A 27 1.78 -3.90 6.76
C LEU A 27 2.62 -3.04 7.72
N GLN A 28 2.44 -3.13 9.04
CA GLN A 28 3.12 -2.24 9.99
C GLN A 28 4.63 -2.49 10.11
N MET A 29 5.09 -3.69 9.75
CA MET A 29 6.51 -4.09 9.80
C MET A 29 6.94 -4.71 8.47
N SER A 30 8.18 -4.41 8.04
CA SER A 30 8.78 -5.03 6.85
C SER A 30 9.37 -6.41 7.17
N PRO A 31 9.33 -7.35 6.23
CA PRO A 31 8.65 -7.26 4.93
C PRO A 31 7.12 -7.40 5.07
N PRO A 32 6.33 -6.67 4.28
CA PRO A 32 4.86 -6.70 4.40
C PRO A 32 4.20 -8.01 3.93
N GLY A 33 4.98 -8.93 3.36
CA GLY A 33 4.44 -10.16 2.76
C GLY A 33 3.88 -9.96 1.35
N GLU A 34 3.42 -11.06 0.75
CA GLU A 34 2.81 -11.01 -0.60
C GLU A 34 1.51 -10.18 -0.59
N PRO A 35 1.19 -9.48 -1.70
CA PRO A 35 1.87 -9.49 -3.01
C PRO A 35 3.04 -8.49 -3.15
N TYR A 36 3.46 -7.86 -2.08
CA TYR A 36 4.48 -6.82 -2.09
C TYR A 36 5.88 -7.37 -2.34
N VAL A 37 6.63 -6.70 -3.23
CA VAL A 37 8.04 -6.97 -3.49
C VAL A 37 8.88 -5.75 -3.15
N GLN A 38 10.12 -5.96 -2.70
CA GLN A 38 11.05 -4.87 -2.44
C GLN A 38 11.49 -4.23 -3.76
N VAL A 39 11.41 -2.92 -3.85
CA VAL A 39 11.66 -2.19 -5.11
C VAL A 39 13.11 -2.34 -5.57
N SER A 40 14.08 -2.39 -4.65
CA SER A 40 15.50 -2.59 -4.95
C SER A 40 15.84 -3.97 -5.53
N ASP A 41 14.95 -4.96 -5.37
CA ASP A 41 15.15 -6.28 -5.98
C ASP A 41 14.80 -6.27 -7.49
N ALA A 42 13.94 -5.35 -7.91
CA ALA A 42 13.48 -5.23 -9.28
C ALA A 42 14.14 -4.09 -10.07
N LEU A 43 14.62 -3.05 -9.39
CA LEU A 43 15.17 -1.83 -9.98
C LEU A 43 16.57 -1.53 -9.44
N PRO A 44 17.44 -0.88 -10.22
CA PRO A 44 18.80 -0.51 -9.79
C PRO A 44 18.75 0.71 -8.84
N LEU A 45 18.10 0.55 -7.71
CA LEU A 45 17.94 1.55 -6.65
C LEU A 45 18.59 1.05 -5.36
N PRO A 46 19.07 1.95 -4.49
CA PRO A 46 19.52 1.57 -3.15
C PRO A 46 18.39 0.86 -2.37
N GLU A 47 18.77 -0.06 -1.50
CA GLU A 47 17.81 -0.72 -0.59
C GLU A 47 17.07 0.29 0.29
N PHE A 48 17.79 1.27 0.83
CA PHE A 48 17.24 2.40 1.57
C PHE A 48 17.49 3.69 0.79
N ILE A 49 16.42 4.43 0.50
CA ILE A 49 16.47 5.69 -0.22
C ILE A 49 16.25 6.82 0.81
N PRO A 50 17.25 7.68 1.08
CA PRO A 50 17.07 8.79 2.02
C PRO A 50 15.85 9.64 1.68
N GLY A 51 14.96 9.83 2.66
CA GLY A 51 13.70 10.53 2.51
C GLY A 51 12.51 9.65 2.08
N LEU A 52 12.76 8.45 1.54
CA LEU A 52 11.72 7.51 1.11
C LEU A 52 11.78 6.17 1.86
N GLY A 53 12.93 5.78 2.42
CA GLY A 53 13.10 4.52 3.14
C GLY A 53 13.31 3.30 2.26
N THR A 54 13.10 2.12 2.83
CA THR A 54 13.04 0.85 2.10
C THR A 54 11.63 0.67 1.52
N LEU A 55 11.53 0.57 0.20
CA LEU A 55 10.25 0.58 -0.52
C LEU A 55 9.79 -0.82 -0.89
N PHE A 56 8.50 -1.08 -0.67
CA PHE A 56 7.79 -2.25 -1.16
C PHE A 56 6.58 -1.82 -2.00
N VAL A 57 6.27 -2.57 -3.04
CA VAL A 57 5.13 -2.30 -3.94
C VAL A 57 4.50 -3.60 -4.41
N ASP A 58 3.18 -3.62 -4.58
CA ASP A 58 2.49 -4.63 -5.37
C ASP A 58 2.74 -4.34 -6.86
N PRO A 59 3.40 -5.24 -7.62
CA PRO A 59 3.66 -5.01 -9.03
C PRO A 59 2.42 -4.72 -9.86
N ALA A 60 1.25 -5.24 -9.46
CA ALA A 60 -0.01 -5.01 -10.15
C ALA A 60 -0.51 -3.56 -10.03
N SER A 61 -0.01 -2.79 -9.06
CA SER A 61 -0.40 -1.40 -8.81
C SER A 61 0.47 -0.36 -9.55
N LEU A 62 1.51 -0.80 -10.25
CA LEU A 62 2.43 0.11 -10.94
C LEU A 62 1.73 0.84 -12.11
N PRO A 63 2.12 2.09 -12.41
CA PRO A 63 3.18 2.89 -11.75
C PRO A 63 2.71 3.65 -10.51
N ALA A 64 1.41 3.73 -10.25
CA ALA A 64 0.86 4.63 -9.22
C ALA A 64 1.21 4.21 -7.78
N GLY A 65 1.31 2.92 -7.51
CA GLY A 65 1.42 2.39 -6.15
C GLY A 65 0.07 2.02 -5.55
N PRO A 66 -0.03 1.81 -4.24
CA PRO A 66 0.84 2.38 -3.19
C PRO A 66 2.22 1.74 -3.08
N PHE A 67 3.21 2.57 -2.81
CA PHE A 67 4.51 2.14 -2.33
C PHE A 67 4.53 2.27 -0.81
N LEU A 68 4.90 1.20 -0.12
CA LEU A 68 5.04 1.18 1.33
C LEU A 68 6.48 1.51 1.71
N ALA A 69 6.68 2.52 2.54
CA ALA A 69 7.97 3.05 2.92
C ALA A 69 8.30 2.70 4.38
N TYR A 70 9.35 1.93 4.56
CA TYR A 70 9.81 1.47 5.88
C TYR A 70 11.10 2.17 6.30
N ASP A 71 11.18 2.53 7.58
CA ASP A 71 12.39 3.09 8.18
C ASP A 71 13.44 1.99 8.45
N HIS A 72 14.60 2.38 9.03
CA HIS A 72 15.68 1.44 9.34
C HIS A 72 15.33 0.38 10.38
N ASP A 73 14.29 0.63 11.19
CA ASP A 73 13.79 -0.34 12.16
C ASP A 73 12.71 -1.26 11.56
N GLY A 74 12.45 -1.14 10.25
CA GLY A 74 11.43 -1.90 9.53
C GLY A 74 10.01 -1.47 9.84
N ARG A 75 9.79 -0.29 10.43
CA ARG A 75 8.45 0.23 10.72
C ARG A 75 7.88 0.96 9.51
N LEU A 76 6.64 0.70 9.17
CA LEU A 76 5.92 1.46 8.16
C LEU A 76 5.84 2.94 8.56
N SER A 77 6.42 3.81 7.76
CA SER A 77 6.53 5.23 8.03
C SER A 77 5.76 6.10 7.05
N ALA A 78 5.60 5.63 5.80
CA ALA A 78 4.81 6.36 4.80
C ALA A 78 4.17 5.43 3.78
N THR A 79 3.14 5.95 3.12
CA THR A 79 2.57 5.43 1.87
C THR A 79 2.82 6.45 0.78
N ILE A 80 3.32 6.01 -0.37
CA ILE A 80 3.71 6.90 -1.47
C ILE A 80 2.96 6.52 -2.73
N TYR A 81 2.47 7.52 -3.44
CA TYR A 81 1.91 7.37 -4.79
C TYR A 81 2.76 8.13 -5.79
N MET A 82 2.87 7.59 -7.00
CA MET A 82 3.55 8.21 -8.14
C MET A 82 2.54 8.41 -9.25
N THR A 83 2.07 9.64 -9.44
CA THR A 83 1.04 9.96 -10.42
C THR A 83 1.64 10.65 -11.64
N PRO A 84 1.71 9.98 -12.81
CA PRO A 84 2.25 10.60 -14.03
C PRO A 84 1.44 11.83 -14.41
N LEU A 85 2.13 12.94 -14.67
CA LEU A 85 1.47 14.22 -14.97
C LEU A 85 0.69 14.19 -16.27
N GLU A 86 1.21 13.52 -17.29
CA GLU A 86 0.54 13.36 -18.57
C GLU A 86 -0.80 12.62 -18.42
N ASP A 87 -0.84 11.58 -17.60
CA ASP A 87 -2.06 10.81 -17.35
C ASP A 87 -3.13 11.71 -16.69
N LEU A 88 -2.73 12.50 -15.67
CA LEU A 88 -3.63 13.48 -15.04
C LEU A 88 -4.11 14.55 -16.02
N GLN A 89 -3.22 15.09 -16.86
CA GLN A 89 -3.56 16.07 -17.89
C GLN A 89 -4.54 15.52 -18.93
N ASN A 90 -4.42 14.22 -19.22
CA ASN A 90 -5.31 13.53 -20.16
C ASN A 90 -6.63 13.05 -19.51
N GLY A 91 -6.86 13.39 -18.25
CA GLY A 91 -8.11 13.09 -17.53
C GLY A 91 -8.14 11.71 -16.87
N THR A 92 -7.01 11.01 -16.76
CA THR A 92 -6.93 9.78 -15.98
C THR A 92 -7.12 10.12 -14.50
N SER A 93 -8.01 9.39 -13.82
CA SER A 93 -8.13 9.42 -12.35
C SER A 93 -7.41 8.23 -11.72
N PHE A 94 -6.93 8.44 -10.51
CA PHE A 94 -6.34 7.40 -9.67
C PHE A 94 -7.22 7.31 -8.41
N ASP A 95 -8.19 6.41 -8.46
CA ASP A 95 -9.24 6.29 -7.45
C ASP A 95 -8.98 5.07 -6.55
N ASP A 96 -9.54 5.08 -5.36
CA ASP A 96 -9.53 3.96 -4.41
C ASP A 96 -8.13 3.41 -4.07
N LEU A 97 -7.12 4.30 -4.09
CA LEU A 97 -5.74 3.94 -3.77
C LEU A 97 -5.63 3.53 -2.30
N GLY A 98 -5.04 2.37 -2.06
CA GLY A 98 -4.84 1.85 -0.71
C GLY A 98 -3.85 2.70 0.10
N VAL A 99 -4.03 2.75 1.41
CA VAL A 99 -3.12 3.41 2.36
C VAL A 99 -2.64 2.38 3.36
N GLY A 100 -1.33 2.29 3.60
CA GLY A 100 -0.73 1.27 4.47
C GLY A 100 -1.07 1.41 5.96
N SER A 101 -1.64 2.55 6.39
CA SER A 101 -2.03 2.81 7.77
C SER A 101 -3.32 3.62 7.82
N HIS A 102 -4.04 3.52 8.93
CA HIS A 102 -5.24 4.32 9.21
C HIS A 102 -4.92 5.77 9.63
N THR A 103 -3.66 6.09 9.94
CA THR A 103 -3.24 7.41 10.39
C THR A 103 -2.38 8.08 9.31
N VAL A 104 -2.67 9.34 9.00
CA VAL A 104 -1.84 10.22 8.19
C VAL A 104 -1.67 11.53 8.95
N SER A 105 -0.43 11.86 9.31
CA SER A 105 -0.12 13.07 10.08
C SER A 105 0.38 14.21 9.22
N LEU A 106 1.11 13.90 8.13
CA LEU A 106 1.68 14.89 7.22
C LEU A 106 1.56 14.38 5.77
N VAL A 107 1.50 15.30 4.83
CA VAL A 107 1.49 14.99 3.39
C VAL A 107 2.48 15.89 2.67
N ASP A 108 3.40 15.29 1.91
CA ASP A 108 4.24 16.02 0.95
C ASP A 108 3.77 15.71 -0.47
N ILE A 109 3.73 16.74 -1.32
CA ILE A 109 3.48 16.59 -2.75
C ILE A 109 4.58 17.33 -3.49
N TYR A 110 5.30 16.63 -4.38
CA TYR A 110 6.37 17.26 -5.15
C TYR A 110 6.55 16.62 -6.53
N PHE A 111 7.11 17.42 -7.44
CA PHE A 111 7.42 17.03 -8.80
C PHE A 111 8.70 16.18 -8.85
N ASN A 112 8.69 15.16 -9.70
CA ASN A 112 9.86 14.40 -10.11
C ASN A 112 9.91 14.31 -11.64
N ALA A 113 11.07 14.61 -12.23
CA ALA A 113 11.24 14.60 -13.68
C ALA A 113 11.32 13.19 -14.29
N GLY A 114 11.56 12.19 -13.46
CA GLY A 114 11.74 10.79 -13.81
C GLY A 114 12.92 10.15 -13.06
N HIS A 115 12.80 8.86 -12.79
CA HIS A 115 13.83 8.03 -12.16
C HIS A 115 13.69 6.59 -12.65
N PRO A 116 14.64 5.68 -12.37
CA PRO A 116 14.52 4.27 -12.73
C PRO A 116 13.17 3.68 -12.27
N GLY A 117 12.45 3.02 -13.21
CA GLY A 117 11.12 2.45 -12.99
C GLY A 117 9.95 3.39 -13.32
N VAL A 118 10.13 4.71 -13.24
CA VAL A 118 9.18 5.73 -13.74
C VAL A 118 9.96 6.84 -14.43
N ASP A 119 10.26 6.67 -15.70
CA ASP A 119 11.15 7.54 -16.50
C ASP A 119 10.46 8.74 -17.13
N ARG A 120 9.26 9.08 -16.68
CA ARG A 120 8.46 10.23 -17.14
C ARG A 120 8.10 11.17 -15.98
N PRO A 121 7.81 12.45 -16.26
CA PRO A 121 7.40 13.43 -15.25
C PRO A 121 6.19 12.96 -14.46
N HIS A 122 6.31 12.99 -13.13
CA HIS A 122 5.25 12.56 -12.23
C HIS A 122 5.27 13.35 -10.91
N ALA A 123 4.17 13.31 -10.18
CA ALA A 123 4.10 13.81 -8.82
C ALA A 123 4.27 12.67 -7.83
N HIS A 124 5.10 12.88 -6.83
CA HIS A 124 5.10 12.09 -5.62
C HIS A 124 4.08 12.65 -4.64
N VAL A 125 3.22 11.80 -4.09
CA VAL A 125 2.33 12.10 -2.98
C VAL A 125 2.72 11.19 -1.83
N VAL A 126 3.29 11.75 -0.78
CA VAL A 126 3.84 11.02 0.36
C VAL A 126 2.98 11.27 1.59
N LEU A 127 2.33 10.22 2.08
CA LEU A 127 1.49 10.23 3.27
C LEU A 127 2.29 9.66 4.44
N PHE A 128 2.76 10.52 5.35
CA PHE A 128 3.49 10.11 6.55
C PHE A 128 2.53 9.69 7.66
N HIS A 129 2.77 8.54 8.28
CA HIS A 129 1.84 7.90 9.21
C HIS A 129 1.94 8.39 10.65
N ASP A 130 3.02 9.09 11.00
CA ASP A 130 3.16 9.80 12.27
C ASP A 130 4.04 11.04 12.13
N GLU A 131 4.06 11.90 13.12
CA GLU A 131 4.79 13.18 13.10
C GLU A 131 6.31 13.03 12.97
N ASN A 132 6.88 11.90 13.37
CA ASN A 132 8.32 11.61 13.32
C ASN A 132 8.73 10.79 12.09
N ALA A 133 7.77 10.28 11.31
CA ALA A 133 8.02 9.40 10.18
C ALA A 133 8.99 10.03 9.17
N LYS A 134 8.76 11.29 8.80
CA LYS A 134 9.62 12.04 7.89
C LYS A 134 11.07 12.11 8.38
N SER A 135 11.27 12.34 9.67
CA SER A 135 12.61 12.39 10.27
C SER A 135 13.31 11.03 10.28
N ARG A 136 12.56 9.94 10.51
CA ARG A 136 13.12 8.59 10.47
C ARG A 136 13.56 8.18 9.07
N LEU A 137 12.79 8.55 8.05
CA LEU A 137 13.12 8.25 6.64
C LEU A 137 14.28 9.10 6.09
N SER A 138 14.65 10.19 6.75
CA SER A 138 15.70 11.11 6.29
C SER A 138 17.11 10.76 6.80
N LYS A 139 17.24 9.74 7.63
CA LYS A 139 18.51 9.41 8.33
C LYS A 139 19.31 8.35 7.61
#